data_9b79a4a9a1aa5e879b32d7b11a2cabe4
#
_entry.id   9b79a4a9a1aa5e879b32d7b11a2cabe4
#
_cell.length_a   1.000
_cell.length_b   1.000
_cell.length_c   1.000
_cell.angle_alpha   90.00
_cell.angle_beta   90.00
_cell.angle_gamma   90.00
#
_symmetry.space_group_name_H-M   'P 1'
#
loop_
_entity.id
_entity.type
_entity.pdbx_description
1 polymer ?
#
loop_
_entity_poly.entity_id
_entity_poly.type
_entity_poly.pdbx_seq_one_letter_code
_entity_poly.pdbx_strand_id
1 'polypeptide(L)'
;MDMNQSSSHNQALHRRGFLGQIGAGLGGIALTSLLSRERILSQTTNARLPQFAPKAKRVIQLFMNGGASQCDLFDYKPRLYKEHDKPLPFKEREVQFANRANIMKPPWDFRRVGASGQWMSELWEHLPEVSDELCVINSVCETNVAHGGACMKIHCGDEAFLRPSMGSWVSYGLGTESDNLPGFITICPTTLHGGVNNFGAAFLPSSHQGVPLGAPGYPNTLAKDAKFNYMTNDSLSPRQQKLQLELLRKLHEQN
;
A
#
# COMPACT_ATOMS: atom_id res chain seq x y z
N MET A 1 -12.54 53.90 22.46
CA MET A 1 -12.86 53.49 21.08
C MET A 1 -11.58 52.86 20.51
N ASP A 2 -11.37 51.61 20.82
CA ASP A 2 -10.16 50.91 20.39
C ASP A 2 -10.53 49.87 19.34
N MET A 3 -10.06 50.05 18.17
CA MET A 3 -10.20 49.12 17.05
C MET A 3 -9.09 48.07 17.18
N ASN A 4 -9.49 46.87 17.51
CA ASN A 4 -8.65 45.69 17.63
C ASN A 4 -8.31 45.19 16.20
N GLN A 5 -7.06 45.34 15.79
CA GLN A 5 -6.54 44.75 14.55
C GLN A 5 -6.23 43.28 14.78
N SER A 6 -7.00 42.44 14.13
CA SER A 6 -6.69 41.03 14.00
C SER A 6 -5.56 40.82 12.99
N SER A 7 -4.36 40.57 13.48
CA SER A 7 -3.24 40.15 12.67
C SER A 7 -3.44 38.70 12.20
N SER A 8 -3.77 38.53 10.92
CA SER A 8 -3.69 37.25 10.24
C SER A 8 -2.24 36.79 10.14
N HIS A 9 -1.86 35.82 10.93
CA HIS A 9 -0.57 35.14 10.79
C HIS A 9 -0.62 34.26 9.53
N ASN A 10 -0.07 34.77 8.44
CA ASN A 10 0.35 33.95 7.31
C ASN A 10 1.53 33.05 7.78
N GLN A 11 1.23 31.87 8.27
CA GLN A 11 2.23 30.84 8.47
C GLN A 11 2.69 30.35 7.09
N ALA A 12 3.81 30.90 6.61
CA ALA A 12 4.51 30.31 5.49
C ALA A 12 4.83 28.85 5.83
N LEU A 13 4.24 27.94 5.10
CA LEU A 13 4.50 26.51 5.20
C LEU A 13 5.98 26.26 4.86
N HIS A 14 6.82 26.16 5.87
CA HIS A 14 8.20 25.77 5.70
C HIS A 14 8.23 24.35 5.07
N ARG A 15 9.15 24.13 4.12
CA ARG A 15 9.35 22.81 3.46
C ARG A 15 9.40 21.64 4.46
N ARG A 16 9.91 21.86 5.67
CA ARG A 16 9.93 20.88 6.76
C ARG A 16 8.55 20.56 7.33
N GLY A 17 7.67 21.56 7.49
CA GLY A 17 6.28 21.34 7.93
C GLY A 17 5.46 20.59 6.88
N PHE A 18 5.71 20.87 5.59
CA PHE A 18 5.10 20.17 4.48
C PHE A 18 5.49 18.67 4.46
N LEU A 19 6.77 18.36 4.63
CA LEU A 19 7.26 16.97 4.73
C LEU A 19 6.69 16.24 5.96
N GLY A 20 6.53 16.93 7.09
CA GLY A 20 5.93 16.35 8.30
C GLY A 20 4.44 16.01 8.16
N GLN A 21 3.68 16.79 7.40
CA GLN A 21 2.25 16.54 7.16
C GLN A 21 2.01 15.45 6.11
N ILE A 22 2.91 15.30 5.12
CA ILE A 22 2.83 14.26 4.10
C ILE A 22 3.21 12.88 4.66
N GLY A 23 4.01 12.85 5.73
CA GLY A 23 4.60 11.64 6.28
C GLY A 23 3.80 10.93 7.37
N ALA A 24 2.51 11.21 7.56
CA ALA A 24 1.70 10.58 8.62
C ALA A 24 1.46 9.07 8.44
N GLY A 25 1.94 8.46 7.35
CA GLY A 25 1.87 7.03 7.10
C GLY A 25 3.20 6.29 7.40
N LEU A 26 3.28 5.02 6.99
CA LEU A 26 4.47 4.16 7.12
C LEU A 26 5.77 4.79 6.60
N GLY A 27 5.67 5.64 5.55
CA GLY A 27 6.82 6.40 5.03
C GLY A 27 7.39 7.42 6.01
N GLY A 28 6.56 8.04 6.84
CA GLY A 28 7.01 8.95 7.90
C GLY A 28 7.79 8.23 8.99
N ILE A 29 7.38 7.02 9.34
CA ILE A 29 8.07 6.18 10.32
C ILE A 29 9.45 5.76 9.80
N ALA A 30 9.56 5.35 8.54
CA ALA A 30 10.82 4.98 7.92
C ALA A 30 11.80 6.15 7.81
N LEU A 31 11.31 7.32 7.37
CA LEU A 31 12.12 8.53 7.26
C LEU A 31 12.60 9.01 8.64
N THR A 32 11.74 8.98 9.65
CA THR A 32 12.12 9.36 11.03
C THR A 32 13.18 8.44 11.61
N SER A 33 13.09 7.13 11.33
CA SER A 33 14.08 6.13 11.76
C SER A 33 15.46 6.36 11.12
N LEU A 34 15.53 6.75 9.86
CA LEU A 34 16.78 7.05 9.15
C LEU A 34 17.43 8.34 9.66
N LEU A 35 16.63 9.39 9.76
CA LEU A 35 17.13 10.70 10.20
C LEU A 35 17.62 10.65 11.67
N SER A 36 17.08 9.74 12.48
CA SER A 36 17.58 9.50 13.84
C SER A 36 18.94 8.77 13.88
N ARG A 37 19.25 7.95 12.85
CA ARG A 37 20.55 7.27 12.74
C ARG A 37 21.71 8.24 12.41
N GLU A 38 21.44 9.30 11.66
CA GLU A 38 22.48 10.25 11.21
C GLU A 38 22.75 11.41 12.17
N ARG A 39 22.25 11.41 13.41
CA ARG A 39 22.42 12.49 14.40
C ARG A 39 22.06 13.92 13.92
N ILE A 40 21.60 14.09 12.70
CA ILE A 40 21.33 15.40 12.09
C ILE A 40 20.03 16.03 12.62
N LEU A 41 19.12 15.22 13.15
CA LEU A 41 17.84 15.65 13.72
C LEU A 41 17.79 15.65 15.25
N SER A 42 18.86 15.27 15.94
CA SER A 42 18.81 15.10 17.39
C SER A 42 18.65 16.42 18.17
N GLN A 43 18.68 17.56 17.51
CA GLN A 43 18.61 18.85 18.20
C GLN A 43 17.29 19.63 18.02
N THR A 44 16.34 19.19 17.17
CA THR A 44 15.18 20.06 16.88
C THR A 44 13.81 19.39 16.77
N THR A 45 13.68 18.09 16.92
CA THR A 45 12.36 17.45 16.94
C THR A 45 12.28 16.41 18.04
N ASN A 46 11.22 16.49 18.85
CA ASN A 46 10.75 15.39 19.71
C ASN A 46 10.21 14.25 18.80
N ALA A 47 11.03 13.76 17.87
CA ALA A 47 10.72 12.58 17.09
C ALA A 47 10.61 11.40 18.06
N ARG A 48 9.40 10.98 18.35
CA ARG A 48 9.17 9.80 19.18
C ARG A 48 9.86 8.63 18.49
N LEU A 49 10.85 8.06 19.16
CA LEU A 49 11.44 6.79 18.74
C LEU A 49 10.32 5.75 18.60
N PRO A 50 10.45 4.79 17.67
CA PRO A 50 9.51 3.69 17.59
C PRO A 50 9.28 3.08 18.97
N GLN A 51 8.04 2.90 19.37
CA GLN A 51 7.69 2.35 20.69
C GLN A 51 8.27 0.94 20.90
N PHE A 52 8.55 0.25 19.80
CA PHE A 52 9.11 -1.10 19.79
C PHE A 52 10.29 -1.16 18.84
N ALA A 53 11.32 -1.91 19.21
CA ALA A 53 12.43 -2.18 18.30
C ALA A 53 11.93 -2.92 17.04
N PRO A 54 12.30 -2.45 15.83
CA PRO A 54 11.88 -3.12 14.59
C PRO A 54 12.46 -4.52 14.52
N LYS A 55 11.61 -5.51 14.29
CA LYS A 55 11.99 -6.93 14.18
C LYS A 55 11.87 -7.45 12.75
N ALA A 56 10.98 -6.87 11.97
CA ALA A 56 10.73 -7.32 10.59
C ALA A 56 11.88 -6.89 9.67
N LYS A 57 12.42 -7.85 8.93
CA LYS A 57 13.43 -7.62 7.90
C LYS A 57 12.84 -7.64 6.48
N ARG A 58 11.70 -8.26 6.30
CA ARG A 58 11.00 -8.41 5.03
C ARG A 58 9.53 -8.15 5.21
N VAL A 59 8.93 -7.54 4.19
CA VAL A 59 7.49 -7.27 4.14
C VAL A 59 6.92 -7.97 2.92
N ILE A 60 5.89 -8.77 3.12
CA ILE A 60 5.12 -9.39 2.04
C ILE A 60 3.70 -8.85 2.13
N GLN A 61 3.25 -8.16 1.08
CA GLN A 61 1.88 -7.67 0.98
C GLN A 61 1.08 -8.58 0.05
N LEU A 62 0.11 -9.30 0.60
CA LEU A 62 -0.87 -10.06 -0.16
C LEU A 62 -2.11 -9.18 -0.38
N PHE A 63 -2.29 -8.71 -1.61
CA PHE A 63 -3.35 -7.77 -1.94
C PHE A 63 -4.44 -8.42 -2.77
N MET A 64 -5.68 -8.33 -2.31
CA MET A 64 -6.86 -8.76 -3.06
C MET A 64 -7.33 -7.59 -3.93
N ASN A 65 -7.03 -7.66 -5.22
CA ASN A 65 -7.44 -6.66 -6.19
C ASN A 65 -8.97 -6.63 -6.30
N GLY A 66 -9.56 -5.44 -6.13
CA GLY A 66 -11.00 -5.27 -6.07
C GLY A 66 -11.59 -5.27 -4.65
N GLY A 67 -10.77 -5.57 -3.65
CA GLY A 67 -11.13 -5.53 -2.23
C GLY A 67 -11.65 -6.85 -1.69
N ALA A 68 -11.38 -7.08 -0.42
CA ALA A 68 -11.92 -8.19 0.33
C ALA A 68 -13.28 -7.82 0.92
N SER A 69 -14.27 -8.70 0.84
CA SER A 69 -15.54 -8.53 1.55
C SER A 69 -15.35 -8.83 3.03
N GLN A 70 -15.17 -7.80 3.85
CA GLN A 70 -14.96 -7.98 5.29
C GLN A 70 -16.09 -8.77 5.96
N CYS A 71 -17.34 -8.54 5.53
CA CYS A 71 -18.52 -9.22 6.08
C CYS A 71 -18.58 -10.72 5.75
N ASP A 72 -17.86 -11.15 4.71
CA ASP A 72 -17.79 -12.55 4.30
C ASP A 72 -16.53 -13.26 4.82
N LEU A 73 -15.56 -12.54 5.36
CA LEU A 73 -14.24 -13.08 5.71
C LEU A 73 -13.90 -13.05 7.21
N PHE A 74 -13.92 -11.87 7.84
CA PHE A 74 -13.42 -11.69 9.21
C PHE A 74 -14.38 -10.98 10.16
N ASP A 75 -15.29 -10.17 9.64
CA ASP A 75 -16.11 -9.29 10.44
C ASP A 75 -17.53 -9.85 10.59
N TYR A 76 -17.69 -10.79 11.52
CA TYR A 76 -18.99 -11.40 11.83
C TYR A 76 -20.01 -10.38 12.31
N LYS A 77 -21.10 -10.22 11.56
CA LYS A 77 -22.18 -9.26 11.84
C LYS A 77 -23.52 -9.96 12.07
N PRO A 78 -23.89 -10.23 13.33
CA PRO A 78 -25.15 -10.92 13.65
C PRO A 78 -26.39 -10.22 13.09
N ARG A 79 -26.34 -8.89 12.90
CA ARG A 79 -27.44 -8.13 12.33
C ARG A 79 -27.73 -8.49 10.88
N LEU A 80 -26.73 -8.86 10.09
CA LEU A 80 -26.93 -9.28 8.70
C LEU A 80 -27.80 -10.53 8.61
N TYR A 81 -27.67 -11.44 9.57
CA TYR A 81 -28.51 -12.65 9.65
C TYR A 81 -29.95 -12.34 10.06
N LYS A 82 -30.14 -11.40 11.00
CA LYS A 82 -31.48 -11.01 11.50
C LYS A 82 -32.25 -10.14 10.51
N GLU A 83 -31.55 -9.38 9.70
CA GLU A 83 -32.12 -8.37 8.79
C GLU A 83 -31.99 -8.80 7.33
N HIS A 84 -31.66 -10.04 7.07
CA HIS A 84 -31.59 -10.61 5.72
C HIS A 84 -32.89 -10.36 4.95
N ASP A 85 -32.78 -10.00 3.68
CA ASP A 85 -33.88 -9.62 2.76
C ASP A 85 -34.66 -8.35 3.15
N LYS A 86 -34.28 -7.64 4.19
CA LYS A 86 -34.90 -6.34 4.51
C LYS A 86 -34.17 -5.21 3.77
N PRO A 87 -34.89 -4.11 3.46
CA PRO A 87 -34.25 -2.93 2.91
C PRO A 87 -33.25 -2.32 3.90
N LEU A 88 -32.23 -1.64 3.39
CA LEU A 88 -31.28 -0.93 4.25
C LEU A 88 -31.97 0.16 5.07
N PRO A 89 -31.70 0.27 6.38
CA PRO A 89 -32.36 1.23 7.27
C PRO A 89 -31.81 2.66 7.15
N PHE A 90 -30.91 2.92 6.21
CA PHE A 90 -30.28 4.21 5.98
C PHE A 90 -30.13 4.50 4.49
N LYS A 91 -29.89 5.76 4.14
CA LYS A 91 -29.61 6.17 2.76
C LYS A 91 -28.18 5.77 2.41
N GLU A 92 -28.06 4.93 1.39
CA GLU A 92 -26.77 4.51 0.84
C GLU A 92 -26.06 5.66 0.11
N ARG A 93 -24.73 5.55 0.01
CA ARG A 93 -23.98 6.28 -1.00
C ARG A 93 -24.34 5.74 -2.38
N GLU A 94 -24.41 6.63 -3.35
CA GLU A 94 -24.58 6.21 -4.74
C GLU A 94 -23.34 5.40 -5.17
N VAL A 95 -23.57 4.17 -5.62
CA VAL A 95 -22.54 3.34 -6.24
C VAL A 95 -22.78 3.28 -7.74
N GLN A 96 -21.70 3.40 -8.50
CA GLN A 96 -21.74 3.70 -9.92
C GLN A 96 -22.41 2.62 -10.77
N PHE A 97 -22.41 1.36 -10.33
CA PHE A 97 -22.85 0.22 -11.14
C PHE A 97 -23.76 -0.79 -10.41
N ALA A 98 -24.24 -0.46 -9.23
CA ALA A 98 -25.08 -1.36 -8.47
C ALA A 98 -26.50 -0.82 -8.31
N ASN A 99 -27.48 -1.68 -8.54
CA ASN A 99 -28.85 -1.42 -8.15
C ASN A 99 -28.98 -1.59 -6.64
N ARG A 100 -29.92 -0.85 -6.04
CA ARG A 100 -30.28 -1.04 -4.63
C ARG A 100 -30.78 -2.47 -4.43
N ALA A 101 -30.23 -3.12 -3.43
CA ALA A 101 -30.61 -4.46 -3.03
C ALA A 101 -30.93 -4.48 -1.54
N ASN A 102 -31.60 -5.53 -1.10
CA ASN A 102 -31.81 -5.81 0.30
C ASN A 102 -30.52 -6.25 1.00
N ILE A 103 -30.55 -6.23 2.33
CA ILE A 103 -29.46 -6.75 3.15
C ILE A 103 -29.28 -8.23 2.88
N MET A 104 -28.05 -8.62 2.59
CA MET A 104 -27.68 -10.01 2.37
C MET A 104 -26.84 -10.52 3.56
N LYS A 105 -27.26 -11.63 4.16
CA LYS A 105 -26.39 -12.35 5.09
C LYS A 105 -25.24 -13.01 4.32
N PRO A 106 -24.05 -13.19 4.93
CA PRO A 106 -23.01 -14.03 4.35
C PRO A 106 -23.56 -15.43 4.02
N PRO A 107 -23.23 -16.00 2.84
CA PRO A 107 -23.61 -17.36 2.48
C PRO A 107 -22.77 -18.42 3.21
N TRP A 108 -21.70 -18.03 3.86
CA TRP A 108 -20.78 -18.89 4.60
C TRP A 108 -20.96 -18.73 6.11
N ASP A 109 -20.69 -19.79 6.84
CA ASP A 109 -20.72 -19.78 8.28
C ASP A 109 -19.44 -19.17 8.88
N PHE A 110 -19.59 -18.61 10.07
CA PHE A 110 -18.49 -18.05 10.85
C PHE A 110 -18.26 -18.89 12.10
N ARG A 111 -17.01 -19.10 12.43
CA ARG A 111 -16.60 -19.76 13.66
C ARG A 111 -15.54 -18.94 14.40
N ARG A 112 -15.44 -19.18 15.71
CA ARG A 112 -14.34 -18.65 16.50
C ARG A 112 -13.13 -19.57 16.34
N VAL A 113 -11.96 -18.97 16.13
CA VAL A 113 -10.71 -19.68 15.86
C VAL A 113 -9.61 -19.18 16.78
N GLY A 114 -8.62 -20.06 17.04
CA GLY A 114 -7.48 -19.78 17.89
C GLY A 114 -7.81 -19.57 19.36
N ALA A 115 -6.79 -19.35 20.15
CA ALA A 115 -6.91 -19.00 21.57
C ALA A 115 -7.45 -17.58 21.76
N SER A 116 -7.20 -16.68 20.79
CA SER A 116 -7.75 -15.32 20.75
C SER A 116 -9.26 -15.29 20.55
N GLY A 117 -9.85 -16.37 20.00
CA GLY A 117 -11.28 -16.49 19.75
C GLY A 117 -11.81 -15.49 18.72
N GLN A 118 -10.99 -15.06 17.77
CA GLN A 118 -11.42 -14.15 16.70
C GLN A 118 -12.39 -14.85 15.73
N TRP A 119 -13.27 -14.07 15.11
CA TRP A 119 -14.21 -14.59 14.14
C TRP A 119 -13.54 -14.78 12.78
N MET A 120 -13.81 -15.91 12.14
CA MET A 120 -13.33 -16.21 10.80
C MET A 120 -14.36 -17.04 10.03
N SER A 121 -14.53 -16.70 8.76
CA SER A 121 -15.40 -17.42 7.84
C SER A 121 -14.80 -18.77 7.45
N GLU A 122 -15.64 -19.73 7.17
CA GLU A 122 -15.26 -21.05 6.63
C GLU A 122 -14.61 -21.00 5.24
N LEU A 123 -14.71 -19.85 4.53
CA LEU A 123 -13.96 -19.62 3.30
C LEU A 123 -12.44 -19.72 3.48
N TRP A 124 -11.96 -19.50 4.71
CA TRP A 124 -10.56 -19.64 5.04
C TRP A 124 -10.27 -21.08 5.46
N GLU A 125 -9.73 -21.87 4.54
CA GLU A 125 -9.41 -23.28 4.78
C GLU A 125 -8.21 -23.43 5.72
N HIS A 126 -7.12 -22.70 5.46
CA HIS A 126 -5.84 -22.86 6.19
C HIS A 126 -5.52 -21.72 7.16
N LEU A 127 -6.11 -20.56 6.97
CA LEU A 127 -5.84 -19.37 7.80
C LEU A 127 -6.18 -19.59 9.30
N PRO A 128 -7.18 -20.38 9.66
CA PRO A 128 -7.46 -20.70 11.06
C PRO A 128 -6.29 -21.32 11.84
N GLU A 129 -5.39 -22.06 11.15
CA GLU A 129 -4.23 -22.71 11.75
C GLU A 129 -3.21 -21.69 12.32
N VAL A 130 -3.14 -20.49 11.74
CA VAL A 130 -2.26 -19.40 12.15
C VAL A 130 -3.01 -18.21 12.73
N SER A 131 -4.26 -18.40 13.12
CA SER A 131 -5.15 -17.32 13.55
C SER A 131 -4.63 -16.53 14.74
N ASP A 132 -3.91 -17.14 15.66
CA ASP A 132 -3.34 -16.46 16.83
C ASP A 132 -2.12 -15.57 16.50
N GLU A 133 -1.57 -15.73 15.31
CA GLU A 133 -0.50 -14.87 14.78
C GLU A 133 -1.05 -13.67 13.99
N LEU A 134 -2.36 -13.59 13.77
CA LEU A 134 -3.00 -12.56 12.97
C LEU A 134 -3.51 -11.42 13.82
N CYS A 135 -3.27 -10.21 13.36
CA CYS A 135 -3.93 -8.99 13.84
C CYS A 135 -4.98 -8.54 12.82
N VAL A 136 -6.26 -8.76 13.13
CA VAL A 136 -7.37 -8.35 12.25
C VAL A 136 -7.88 -6.98 12.65
N ILE A 137 -7.87 -6.02 11.71
CA ILE A 137 -8.31 -4.65 11.94
C ILE A 137 -9.61 -4.40 11.17
N ASN A 138 -10.74 -4.58 11.83
CA ASN A 138 -12.08 -4.47 11.23
C ASN A 138 -12.55 -3.02 11.01
N SER A 139 -11.90 -2.04 11.61
CA SER A 139 -12.32 -0.64 11.59
C SER A 139 -11.67 0.21 10.49
N VAL A 140 -10.88 -0.38 9.61
CA VAL A 140 -10.28 0.33 8.48
C VAL A 140 -11.35 0.66 7.46
N CYS A 141 -11.49 1.92 7.12
CA CYS A 141 -12.43 2.39 6.11
C CYS A 141 -11.76 3.40 5.17
N GLU A 142 -12.30 3.52 3.97
CA GLU A 142 -11.85 4.45 2.96
C GLU A 142 -13.03 5.27 2.41
N THR A 143 -12.74 6.42 1.85
CA THR A 143 -13.75 7.35 1.35
C THR A 143 -14.12 7.11 -0.12
N ASN A 144 -13.21 6.54 -0.91
CA ASN A 144 -13.42 6.32 -2.34
C ASN A 144 -14.12 4.97 -2.60
N VAL A 145 -15.24 5.02 -3.30
CA VAL A 145 -16.02 3.83 -3.68
C VAL A 145 -15.55 3.19 -4.98
N ALA A 146 -14.68 3.86 -5.74
CA ALA A 146 -14.14 3.35 -6.99
C ALA A 146 -12.82 2.61 -6.76
N HIS A 147 -12.70 1.40 -7.30
CA HIS A 147 -11.52 0.55 -7.12
C HIS A 147 -10.19 1.25 -7.44
N GLY A 148 -10.14 2.08 -8.50
CA GLY A 148 -8.91 2.77 -8.92
C GLY A 148 -8.36 3.69 -7.84
N GLY A 149 -9.18 4.62 -7.37
CA GLY A 149 -8.79 5.56 -6.31
C GLY A 149 -8.55 4.86 -4.97
N ALA A 150 -9.39 3.90 -4.61
CA ALA A 150 -9.23 3.13 -3.37
C ALA A 150 -7.92 2.32 -3.35
N CYS A 151 -7.53 1.69 -4.47
CA CYS A 151 -6.25 1.00 -4.58
C CYS A 151 -5.06 1.95 -4.46
N MET A 152 -5.11 3.11 -5.15
CA MET A 152 -4.07 4.12 -5.00
C MET A 152 -3.96 4.60 -3.55
N LYS A 153 -5.09 4.81 -2.88
CA LYS A 153 -5.09 5.23 -1.47
C LYS A 153 -4.41 4.21 -0.57
N ILE A 154 -4.71 2.92 -0.74
CA ILE A 154 -4.09 1.85 0.05
C ILE A 154 -2.59 1.75 -0.22
N HIS A 155 -2.17 1.82 -1.48
CA HIS A 155 -0.77 1.63 -1.86
C HIS A 155 0.09 2.89 -1.71
N CYS A 156 -0.48 4.07 -1.97
CA CYS A 156 0.26 5.32 -2.09
C CYS A 156 -0.19 6.39 -1.08
N GLY A 157 -1.26 6.15 -0.32
CA GLY A 157 -1.79 7.08 0.68
C GLY A 157 -2.62 8.23 0.09
N ASP A 158 -2.86 8.25 -1.22
CA ASP A 158 -3.67 9.28 -1.88
C ASP A 158 -4.43 8.70 -3.07
N GLU A 159 -5.65 9.17 -3.30
CA GLU A 159 -6.52 8.68 -4.36
C GLU A 159 -6.42 9.47 -5.68
N ALA A 160 -5.87 10.68 -5.62
CA ALA A 160 -5.82 11.62 -6.73
C ALA A 160 -4.40 12.01 -7.14
N PHE A 161 -3.52 12.19 -6.15
CA PHE A 161 -2.16 12.63 -6.41
C PHE A 161 -1.19 11.45 -6.47
N LEU A 162 -0.30 11.49 -7.45
CA LEU A 162 0.78 10.50 -7.56
C LEU A 162 1.76 10.68 -6.40
N ARG A 163 1.80 9.69 -5.54
CA ARG A 163 2.74 9.60 -4.42
C ARG A 163 3.52 8.29 -4.50
N PRO A 164 4.70 8.24 -3.88
CA PRO A 164 5.44 6.99 -3.82
C PRO A 164 4.63 5.92 -3.12
N SER A 165 4.67 4.72 -3.66
CA SER A 165 4.02 3.57 -3.04
C SER A 165 4.69 3.20 -1.73
N MET A 166 3.97 2.44 -0.89
CA MET A 166 4.49 1.94 0.38
C MET A 166 5.82 1.19 0.20
N GLY A 167 5.94 0.33 -0.82
CA GLY A 167 7.18 -0.40 -1.08
C GLY A 167 8.32 0.53 -1.52
N SER A 168 8.03 1.58 -2.29
CA SER A 168 9.02 2.60 -2.65
C SER A 168 9.52 3.37 -1.44
N TRP A 169 8.63 3.73 -0.51
CA TRP A 169 9.02 4.36 0.75
C TRP A 169 9.87 3.45 1.63
N VAL A 170 9.51 2.16 1.74
CA VAL A 170 10.29 1.17 2.49
C VAL A 170 11.69 1.03 1.89
N SER A 171 11.78 0.88 0.56
CA SER A 171 13.07 0.78 -0.15
C SER A 171 13.92 2.04 0.01
N TYR A 172 13.31 3.23 -0.10
CA TYR A 172 14.01 4.52 0.07
C TYR A 172 14.48 4.73 1.51
N GLY A 173 13.61 4.40 2.48
CA GLY A 173 13.85 4.66 3.88
C GLY A 173 14.77 3.66 4.57
N LEU A 174 14.67 2.38 4.23
CA LEU A 174 15.39 1.30 4.90
C LEU A 174 16.49 0.66 4.03
N GLY A 175 16.51 1.00 2.75
CA GLY A 175 17.45 0.41 1.80
C GLY A 175 17.08 -1.03 1.41
N THR A 176 18.07 -1.76 0.94
CA THR A 176 17.96 -3.16 0.53
C THR A 176 19.10 -3.98 1.11
N GLU A 177 18.85 -5.25 1.40
CA GLU A 177 19.88 -6.20 1.86
C GLU A 177 20.81 -6.65 0.72
N SER A 178 20.45 -6.41 -0.54
CA SER A 178 21.20 -6.86 -1.72
C SER A 178 21.48 -5.69 -2.66
N ASP A 179 22.74 -5.57 -3.07
CA ASP A 179 23.17 -4.58 -4.07
C ASP A 179 22.85 -5.00 -5.51
N ASN A 180 22.54 -6.28 -5.73
CA ASN A 180 22.35 -6.85 -7.06
C ASN A 180 20.90 -7.26 -7.37
N LEU A 181 19.99 -7.13 -6.41
CA LEU A 181 18.59 -7.48 -6.57
C LEU A 181 17.70 -6.29 -6.19
N PRO A 182 16.55 -6.12 -6.87
CA PRO A 182 15.59 -5.08 -6.48
C PRO A 182 15.12 -5.26 -5.04
N GLY A 183 15.12 -4.18 -4.25
CA GLY A 183 14.60 -4.19 -2.88
C GLY A 183 13.08 -4.24 -2.82
N PHE A 184 12.40 -3.86 -3.91
CA PHE A 184 10.94 -3.89 -4.01
C PHE A 184 10.52 -4.62 -5.29
N ILE A 185 9.80 -5.72 -5.13
CA ILE A 185 9.32 -6.57 -6.22
C ILE A 185 7.80 -6.68 -6.12
N THR A 186 7.12 -6.59 -7.25
CA THR A 186 5.69 -6.86 -7.38
C THR A 186 5.47 -8.07 -8.27
N ILE A 187 4.55 -8.97 -7.89
CA ILE A 187 4.29 -10.20 -8.63
C ILE A 187 2.93 -10.08 -9.31
N CYS A 188 2.90 -10.23 -10.62
CA CYS A 188 1.71 -10.12 -11.46
C CYS A 188 0.86 -8.87 -11.14
N PRO A 189 1.47 -7.67 -11.10
CA PRO A 189 0.71 -6.46 -10.77
C PRO A 189 -0.35 -6.20 -11.83
N THR A 190 -1.51 -5.71 -11.39
CA THR A 190 -2.57 -5.29 -12.33
C THR A 190 -2.22 -3.95 -12.98
N THR A 191 -2.62 -3.78 -14.25
CA THR A 191 -2.65 -2.47 -14.91
C THR A 191 -3.97 -1.74 -14.69
N LEU A 192 -4.98 -2.42 -14.11
CA LEU A 192 -6.24 -1.83 -13.70
C LEU A 192 -6.13 -1.23 -12.29
N HIS A 193 -7.14 -0.45 -11.88
CA HIS A 193 -7.29 0.00 -10.50
C HIS A 193 -6.02 0.69 -9.94
N GLY A 194 -5.59 1.75 -10.60
CA GLY A 194 -4.40 2.52 -10.24
C GLY A 194 -3.13 2.12 -11.01
N GLY A 195 -3.10 0.92 -11.56
CA GLY A 195 -2.06 0.45 -12.48
C GLY A 195 -0.65 0.53 -11.89
N VAL A 196 0.28 0.99 -12.70
CA VAL A 196 1.71 1.13 -12.33
C VAL A 196 1.94 2.08 -11.15
N ASN A 197 1.00 2.98 -10.87
CA ASN A 197 1.12 3.90 -9.74
C ASN A 197 1.10 3.19 -8.40
N ASN A 198 0.45 2.02 -8.30
CA ASN A 198 0.39 1.23 -7.08
C ASN A 198 1.76 0.73 -6.59
N PHE A 199 2.77 0.72 -7.47
CA PHE A 199 4.14 0.33 -7.15
C PHE A 199 5.18 1.33 -7.68
N GLY A 200 4.74 2.53 -8.06
CA GLY A 200 5.57 3.61 -8.58
C GLY A 200 6.35 4.32 -7.49
N ALA A 201 7.50 4.89 -7.88
CA ALA A 201 8.33 5.71 -7.03
C ALA A 201 7.88 7.19 -6.99
N ALA A 202 7.03 7.63 -7.92
CA ALA A 202 6.57 9.00 -8.09
C ALA A 202 7.72 10.02 -8.06
N PHE A 203 7.84 10.85 -7.02
CA PHE A 203 8.90 11.85 -6.87
C PHE A 203 10.20 11.32 -6.22
N LEU A 204 10.23 10.05 -5.77
CA LEU A 204 11.46 9.41 -5.32
C LEU A 204 12.30 8.96 -6.53
N PRO A 205 13.62 8.70 -6.34
CA PRO A 205 14.44 8.13 -7.39
C PRO A 205 13.84 6.82 -7.94
N SER A 206 13.92 6.63 -9.24
CA SER A 206 13.37 5.46 -9.93
C SER A 206 13.95 4.11 -9.48
N SER A 207 15.13 4.12 -8.86
CA SER A 207 15.72 2.94 -8.22
C SER A 207 14.89 2.33 -7.11
N HIS A 208 13.94 3.09 -6.55
CA HIS A 208 13.02 2.63 -5.50
C HIS A 208 11.66 2.19 -6.03
N GLN A 209 11.46 2.22 -7.36
CA GLN A 209 10.24 1.73 -7.97
C GLN A 209 10.13 0.21 -7.87
N GLY A 210 8.91 -0.29 -7.69
CA GLY A 210 8.66 -1.73 -7.72
C GLY A 210 8.98 -2.35 -9.07
N VAL A 211 9.74 -3.43 -9.06
CA VAL A 211 10.09 -4.19 -10.26
C VAL A 211 9.04 -5.27 -10.49
N PRO A 212 8.30 -5.23 -11.60
CA PRO A 212 7.25 -6.21 -11.87
C PRO A 212 7.82 -7.54 -12.35
N LEU A 213 7.42 -8.62 -11.69
CA LEU A 213 7.51 -9.99 -12.19
C LEU A 213 6.19 -10.37 -12.84
N GLY A 214 6.25 -10.93 -14.04
CA GLY A 214 5.09 -11.23 -14.84
C GLY A 214 4.59 -10.01 -15.63
N ALA A 215 3.82 -10.26 -16.68
CA ALA A 215 3.24 -9.19 -17.48
C ALA A 215 2.22 -8.41 -16.63
N PRO A 216 2.34 -7.06 -16.56
CA PRO A 216 1.27 -6.26 -16.02
C PRO A 216 0.06 -6.43 -16.94
N GLY A 217 -1.00 -7.02 -16.46
CA GLY A 217 -2.15 -7.32 -17.31
C GLY A 217 -3.27 -7.99 -16.56
N TYR A 218 -4.21 -8.55 -17.29
CA TYR A 218 -5.36 -9.22 -16.75
C TYR A 218 -4.97 -10.49 -15.96
N PRO A 219 -5.77 -10.91 -14.96
CA PRO A 219 -5.38 -11.76 -13.84
C PRO A 219 -5.10 -13.23 -14.14
N ASN A 220 -4.74 -13.58 -15.37
CA ASN A 220 -4.61 -14.98 -15.77
C ASN A 220 -3.17 -15.53 -15.68
N THR A 221 -2.19 -14.71 -15.32
CA THR A 221 -0.84 -15.20 -15.11
C THR A 221 -0.69 -15.67 -13.67
N LEU A 222 -0.50 -16.95 -13.48
CA LEU A 222 -0.25 -17.51 -12.14
C LEU A 222 1.12 -17.01 -11.67
N ALA A 223 1.24 -16.72 -10.37
CA ALA A 223 2.49 -16.24 -9.78
C ALA A 223 3.68 -17.18 -10.05
N LYS A 224 3.45 -18.49 -10.12
CA LYS A 224 4.47 -19.50 -10.47
C LYS A 224 5.03 -19.35 -11.89
N ASP A 225 4.29 -18.72 -12.80
CA ASP A 225 4.66 -18.51 -14.19
C ASP A 225 5.21 -17.10 -14.44
N ALA A 226 5.29 -16.27 -13.39
CA ALA A 226 5.79 -14.91 -13.48
C ALA A 226 7.29 -14.89 -13.81
N LYS A 227 7.66 -14.12 -14.83
CA LYS A 227 9.05 -13.94 -15.28
C LYS A 227 9.41 -12.45 -15.29
N PHE A 228 10.69 -12.16 -15.18
CA PHE A 228 11.16 -10.81 -15.45
C PHE A 228 10.94 -10.49 -16.94
N ASN A 229 10.26 -9.39 -17.19
CA ASN A 229 10.09 -8.89 -18.55
C ASN A 229 11.36 -8.15 -19.01
N TYR A 230 11.59 -8.15 -20.32
CA TYR A 230 12.64 -7.35 -20.96
C TYR A 230 14.08 -7.68 -20.52
N MET A 231 14.33 -8.89 -20.02
CA MET A 231 15.69 -9.35 -19.70
C MET A 231 16.59 -9.46 -20.94
N THR A 232 15.97 -9.71 -22.09
CA THR A 232 16.62 -9.76 -23.39
C THR A 232 15.97 -8.75 -24.33
N ASN A 233 16.78 -8.20 -25.24
CA ASN A 233 16.30 -7.39 -26.35
C ASN A 233 16.57 -8.15 -27.64
N ASP A 234 15.51 -8.68 -28.24
CA ASP A 234 15.63 -9.50 -29.47
C ASP A 234 16.16 -8.71 -30.68
N SER A 235 16.13 -7.37 -30.61
CA SER A 235 16.66 -6.48 -31.65
C SER A 235 18.16 -6.24 -31.51
N LEU A 236 18.81 -6.69 -30.44
CA LEU A 236 20.21 -6.46 -30.15
C LEU A 236 20.93 -7.78 -29.89
N SER A 237 22.15 -7.91 -30.38
CA SER A 237 23.03 -8.99 -29.93
C SER A 237 23.40 -8.79 -28.44
N PRO A 238 23.73 -9.86 -27.69
CA PRO A 238 24.15 -9.74 -26.30
C PRO A 238 25.34 -8.78 -26.10
N ARG A 239 26.24 -8.69 -27.06
CA ARG A 239 27.37 -7.75 -27.05
C ARG A 239 26.89 -6.30 -27.15
N GLN A 240 25.95 -6.02 -28.06
CA GLN A 240 25.40 -4.67 -28.23
C GLN A 240 24.58 -4.26 -27.01
N GLN A 241 23.78 -5.15 -26.45
CA GLN A 241 23.03 -4.89 -25.23
C GLN A 241 23.96 -4.56 -24.05
N LYS A 242 25.07 -5.32 -23.91
CA LYS A 242 26.07 -5.03 -22.87
C LYS A 242 26.69 -3.65 -23.03
N LEU A 243 27.12 -3.28 -24.26
CA LEU A 243 27.68 -1.96 -24.55
C LEU A 243 26.69 -0.84 -24.28
N GLN A 244 25.41 -1.03 -24.60
CA GLN A 244 24.35 -0.04 -24.30
C GLN A 244 24.20 0.16 -22.79
N LEU A 245 24.14 -0.92 -21.99
CA LEU A 245 24.06 -0.84 -20.54
C LEU A 245 25.29 -0.18 -19.91
N GLU A 246 26.50 -0.48 -20.41
CA GLU A 246 27.74 0.17 -19.97
C GLU A 246 27.74 1.67 -20.28
N LEU A 247 27.22 2.07 -21.43
CA LEU A 247 27.07 3.48 -21.78
C LEU A 247 26.09 4.21 -20.85
N LEU A 248 24.92 3.60 -20.62
CA LEU A 248 23.93 4.16 -19.69
C LEU A 248 24.51 4.32 -18.28
N ARG A 249 25.25 3.33 -17.79
CA ARG A 249 25.90 3.43 -16.49
C ARG A 249 26.89 4.60 -16.42
N LYS A 250 27.72 4.77 -17.42
CA LYS A 250 28.66 5.90 -17.49
C LYS A 250 27.97 7.25 -17.54
N LEU A 251 26.84 7.35 -18.22
CA LEU A 251 26.04 8.59 -18.26
C LEU A 251 25.41 8.91 -16.90
N HIS A 252 24.99 7.89 -16.15
CA HIS A 252 24.45 8.08 -14.80
C HIS A 252 25.53 8.43 -13.76
N GLU A 253 26.77 8.00 -13.96
CA GLU A 253 27.90 8.35 -13.09
C GLU A 253 28.38 9.79 -13.28
N GLN A 254 27.98 10.47 -14.37
CA GLN A 254 28.37 11.84 -14.69
C GLN A 254 27.31 12.91 -14.27
N ASN A 255 26.14 12.48 -13.83
CA ASN A 255 25.05 13.34 -13.34
C ASN A 255 24.84 13.14 -11.83
#